data_1003f7a6d0ef58b51565ba1d281c5ff6
#
_entry.id   1003f7a6d0ef58b51565ba1d281c5ff6
#
_cell.length_a   1.000
_cell.length_b   1.000
_cell.length_c   1.000
_cell.angle_alpha   90.00
_cell.angle_beta   90.00
_cell.angle_gamma   90.00
#
_symmetry.space_group_name_H-M   'P 1'
#
loop_
_entity.id
_entity.type
_entity.pdbx_description
1 polymer ?
#
loop_
_entity_poly.entity_id
_entity_poly.type
_entity_poly.pdbx_seq_one_letter_code
_entity_poly.pdbx_strand_id
1 'polypeptide(L)'
;MSYLAQIAEPVRFKGHDGDEIEGYLARPIGEGPYGSIVLLHHAPAWDEPTIEMARKFAHHGYVAVAPHLYSRQAQGGVSPEDAAAAARAAGGTSDEQFLGDAAGALDFARGLPYTNGRVAVIGFCSGGRQAYLAGCRLKFDAVIDCWGGNVMASPEQLNAAHPVAPIDFTPDLHAPLLGIFGGEDYNPTRRQVEMTEEVLRQHGKAYEFHVFDGAGHSFMTTDELNFRVKQTVQAWDRIFDFMERTVA
;
A
#
# COMPACT_ATOMS: atom_id res chain seq x y z
N MET A 1 4.42 26.77 0.44
CA MET A 1 5.12 25.65 1.12
C MET A 1 6.62 25.88 0.99
N SER A 2 7.37 25.81 2.09
CA SER A 2 8.82 25.81 2.00
C SER A 2 9.25 24.46 1.45
N TYR A 3 10.09 24.44 0.43
CA TYR A 3 10.70 23.22 -0.07
C TYR A 3 11.56 22.62 1.03
N LEU A 4 11.18 21.44 1.51
CA LEU A 4 11.95 20.71 2.51
C LEU A 4 12.85 19.71 1.78
N ALA A 5 14.15 19.74 2.07
CA ALA A 5 15.04 18.67 1.62
C ALA A 5 14.61 17.35 2.28
N GLN A 6 14.98 16.24 1.67
CA GLN A 6 14.57 14.91 2.14
C GLN A 6 15.78 13.98 2.27
N ILE A 7 15.69 13.02 3.16
CA ILE A 7 16.61 11.90 3.29
C ILE A 7 15.88 10.63 2.83
N ALA A 8 16.62 9.76 2.15
CA ALA A 8 16.14 8.44 1.81
C ALA A 8 17.27 7.43 2.03
N GLU A 9 16.96 6.33 2.73
CA GLU A 9 17.95 5.34 3.15
C GLU A 9 17.32 3.94 3.30
N PRO A 10 18.12 2.87 3.14
CA PRO A 10 17.67 1.52 3.51
C PRO A 10 17.55 1.42 5.03
N VAL A 11 16.53 0.70 5.46
CA VAL A 11 16.28 0.38 6.88
C VAL A 11 15.99 -1.11 7.07
N ARG A 12 16.01 -1.56 8.31
CA ARG A 12 15.65 -2.93 8.67
C ARG A 12 14.81 -2.93 9.93
N PHE A 13 13.84 -3.81 9.97
CA PHE A 13 12.95 -4.00 11.11
C PHE A 13 12.50 -5.46 11.20
N LYS A 14 11.85 -5.83 12.30
CA LYS A 14 11.35 -7.18 12.51
C LYS A 14 9.97 -7.33 11.90
N GLY A 15 9.77 -8.36 11.08
CA GLY A 15 8.49 -8.77 10.51
C GLY A 15 7.98 -10.08 11.11
N HIS A 16 7.26 -10.85 10.29
CA HIS A 16 6.68 -12.14 10.65
C HIS A 16 7.73 -13.07 11.23
N ASP A 17 7.37 -13.76 12.33
CA ASP A 17 8.24 -14.68 13.10
C ASP A 17 9.57 -14.08 13.57
N GLY A 18 9.67 -12.75 13.60
CA GLY A 18 10.88 -12.04 14.00
C GLY A 18 11.97 -12.00 12.93
N ASP A 19 11.65 -12.37 11.70
CA ASP A 19 12.53 -12.22 10.54
C ASP A 19 12.94 -10.77 10.32
N GLU A 20 14.14 -10.55 9.84
CA GLU A 20 14.60 -9.22 9.45
C GLU A 20 14.12 -8.89 8.06
N ILE A 21 13.33 -7.81 7.97
CA ILE A 21 12.78 -7.29 6.72
C ILE A 21 13.55 -6.04 6.32
N GLU A 22 14.03 -6.03 5.08
CA GLU A 22 14.58 -4.82 4.48
C GLU A 22 13.45 -3.85 4.12
N GLY A 23 13.70 -2.57 4.24
CA GLY A 23 12.78 -1.51 3.87
C GLY A 23 13.50 -0.30 3.32
N TYR A 24 12.75 0.57 2.68
CA TYR A 24 13.19 1.88 2.22
C TYR A 24 12.45 2.94 3.03
N LEU A 25 13.23 3.80 3.68
CA LEU A 25 12.72 4.96 4.41
C LEU A 25 12.98 6.22 3.60
N ALA A 26 11.94 7.03 3.38
CA ALA A 26 12.09 8.38 2.88
C ALA A 26 11.37 9.35 3.83
N ARG A 27 12.02 10.48 4.17
CA ARG A 27 11.46 11.45 5.11
C ARG A 27 11.89 12.88 4.80
N PRO A 28 11.13 13.90 5.21
CA PRO A 28 11.61 15.28 5.21
C PRO A 28 12.80 15.46 6.15
N ILE A 29 13.65 16.44 5.87
CA ILE A 29 14.65 16.92 6.82
C ILE A 29 13.96 17.94 7.73
N GLY A 30 13.98 17.67 9.04
CA GLY A 30 13.37 18.51 10.05
C GLY A 30 13.00 17.72 11.29
N GLU A 31 12.57 18.41 12.32
CA GLU A 31 12.25 17.79 13.62
C GLU A 31 10.89 17.11 13.62
N GLY A 32 9.98 17.47 12.71
CA GLY A 32 8.60 16.97 12.71
C GLY A 32 7.74 17.67 13.76
N PRO A 33 6.72 17.02 14.35
CA PRO A 33 6.34 15.63 14.04
C PRO A 33 5.60 15.51 12.69
N TYR A 34 5.87 14.43 11.97
CA TYR A 34 5.27 14.13 10.66
C TYR A 34 4.31 12.94 10.75
N GLY A 35 3.24 12.96 9.96
CA GLY A 35 2.46 11.76 9.68
C GLY A 35 3.28 10.75 8.90
N SER A 36 2.94 9.47 9.05
CA SER A 36 3.68 8.39 8.41
C SER A 36 2.81 7.56 7.47
N ILE A 37 3.44 6.86 6.53
CA ILE A 37 2.78 5.92 5.64
C ILE A 37 3.64 4.68 5.41
N VAL A 38 3.01 3.51 5.52
CA VAL A 38 3.58 2.24 5.06
C VAL A 38 3.14 2.03 3.62
N LEU A 39 4.09 1.92 2.69
CA LEU A 39 3.85 1.78 1.26
C LEU A 39 4.09 0.34 0.82
N LEU A 40 3.03 -0.34 0.39
CA LEU A 40 3.04 -1.72 -0.08
C LEU A 40 3.20 -1.75 -1.60
N HIS A 41 4.28 -2.37 -2.06
CA HIS A 41 4.61 -2.42 -3.47
C HIS A 41 3.68 -3.36 -4.27
N HIS A 42 3.68 -3.22 -5.58
CA HIS A 42 2.96 -4.10 -6.50
C HIS A 42 3.68 -5.45 -6.72
N ALA A 43 3.02 -6.38 -7.44
CA ALA A 43 3.53 -7.74 -7.61
C ALA A 43 4.88 -7.86 -8.32
N PRO A 44 5.25 -7.02 -9.33
CA PRO A 44 6.54 -7.12 -9.96
C PRO A 44 7.71 -6.99 -9.02
N ALA A 45 7.69 -6.03 -8.12
CA ALA A 45 8.72 -5.95 -7.09
C ALA A 45 8.76 -4.63 -6.31
N TRP A 46 9.80 -4.53 -5.54
CA TRP A 46 10.32 -3.39 -4.83
C TRP A 46 11.25 -2.58 -5.76
N ASP A 47 10.65 -1.97 -6.76
CA ASP A 47 11.25 -1.37 -7.95
C ASP A 47 11.39 0.16 -7.85
N GLU A 48 11.90 0.77 -8.93
CA GLU A 48 12.09 2.22 -8.99
C GLU A 48 10.79 3.01 -8.79
N PRO A 49 9.64 2.67 -9.40
CA PRO A 49 8.37 3.34 -9.13
C PRO A 49 7.97 3.32 -7.65
N THR A 50 8.16 2.20 -6.95
CA THR A 50 7.91 2.09 -5.51
C THR A 50 8.78 3.08 -4.71
N ILE A 51 10.05 3.15 -5.04
CA ILE A 51 11.03 4.05 -4.41
C ILE A 51 10.71 5.52 -4.72
N GLU A 52 10.32 5.84 -5.96
CA GLU A 52 9.87 7.19 -6.34
C GLU A 52 8.63 7.62 -5.56
N MET A 53 7.65 6.75 -5.42
CA MET A 53 6.43 7.02 -4.64
C MET A 53 6.76 7.29 -3.17
N ALA A 54 7.68 6.53 -2.56
CA ALA A 54 8.13 6.78 -1.19
C ALA A 54 8.77 8.18 -1.04
N ARG A 55 9.63 8.58 -1.98
CA ARG A 55 10.22 9.92 -2.02
C ARG A 55 9.18 11.02 -2.24
N LYS A 56 8.14 10.73 -3.03
CA LYS A 56 7.04 11.67 -3.25
C LYS A 56 6.28 11.97 -1.95
N PHE A 57 6.00 10.97 -1.12
CA PHE A 57 5.42 11.20 0.21
C PHE A 57 6.36 12.06 1.08
N ALA A 58 7.66 11.79 1.08
CA ALA A 58 8.64 12.61 1.82
C ALA A 58 8.66 14.07 1.33
N HIS A 59 8.56 14.30 0.02
CA HIS A 59 8.44 15.64 -0.56
C HIS A 59 7.20 16.40 -0.08
N HIS A 60 6.11 15.68 0.19
CA HIS A 60 4.85 16.24 0.68
C HIS A 60 4.75 16.31 2.22
N GLY A 61 5.84 16.03 2.93
CA GLY A 61 5.88 16.22 4.39
C GLY A 61 5.52 14.98 5.21
N TYR A 62 5.56 13.79 4.64
CA TYR A 62 5.27 12.52 5.32
C TYR A 62 6.51 11.64 5.44
N VAL A 63 6.52 10.78 6.42
CA VAL A 63 7.53 9.72 6.55
C VAL A 63 7.00 8.48 5.86
N ALA A 64 7.68 8.02 4.80
CA ALA A 64 7.30 6.83 4.06
C ALA A 64 8.23 5.67 4.38
N VAL A 65 7.66 4.53 4.75
CA VAL A 65 8.36 3.25 4.95
C VAL A 65 7.82 2.25 3.93
N ALA A 66 8.66 1.81 3.00
CA ALA A 66 8.31 0.78 2.03
C ALA A 66 9.00 -0.54 2.42
N PRO A 67 8.28 -1.53 3.00
CA PRO A 67 8.82 -2.85 3.26
C PRO A 67 9.11 -3.61 1.97
N HIS A 68 10.23 -4.31 1.90
CA HIS A 68 10.50 -5.26 0.84
C HIS A 68 9.82 -6.60 1.16
N LEU A 69 8.59 -6.80 0.69
CA LEU A 69 7.78 -7.97 1.03
C LEU A 69 8.38 -9.31 0.53
N TYR A 70 9.39 -9.23 -0.35
CA TYR A 70 10.14 -10.39 -0.84
C TYR A 70 11.57 -10.46 -0.26
N SER A 71 11.84 -9.82 0.89
CA SER A 71 13.16 -9.81 1.53
C SER A 71 13.76 -11.19 1.74
N ARG A 72 12.91 -12.20 2.00
CA ARG A 72 13.36 -13.58 2.20
C ARG A 72 13.90 -14.21 0.92
N GLN A 73 13.40 -13.79 -0.24
CA GLN A 73 13.82 -14.25 -1.55
C GLN A 73 14.93 -13.38 -2.17
N ALA A 74 15.12 -12.15 -1.66
CA ALA A 74 16.09 -11.18 -2.17
C ALA A 74 17.50 -11.32 -1.55
N GLN A 75 17.74 -12.34 -0.73
CA GLN A 75 19.02 -12.52 -0.05
C GLN A 75 20.18 -12.72 -1.03
N GLY A 76 21.35 -12.15 -0.72
CA GLY A 76 22.55 -12.33 -1.53
C GLY A 76 22.67 -11.43 -2.74
N GLY A 77 21.91 -10.34 -2.83
CA GLY A 77 22.00 -9.37 -3.93
C GLY A 77 21.24 -9.78 -5.18
N VAL A 78 20.21 -10.59 -5.02
CA VAL A 78 19.25 -10.96 -6.07
C VAL A 78 18.47 -9.71 -6.52
N SER A 79 18.22 -9.57 -7.82
CA SER A 79 17.43 -8.45 -8.33
C SER A 79 15.99 -8.45 -7.79
N PRO A 80 15.31 -7.29 -7.71
CA PRO A 80 13.91 -7.23 -7.31
C PRO A 80 13.02 -8.14 -8.17
N GLU A 81 13.25 -8.20 -9.47
CA GLU A 81 12.50 -9.03 -10.42
C GLU A 81 12.69 -10.53 -10.14
N ASP A 82 13.93 -10.95 -9.85
CA ASP A 82 14.23 -12.34 -9.53
C ASP A 82 13.66 -12.73 -8.16
N ALA A 83 13.71 -11.83 -7.18
CA ALA A 83 13.07 -12.03 -5.87
C ALA A 83 11.55 -12.18 -6.02
N ALA A 84 10.91 -11.34 -6.84
CA ALA A 84 9.48 -11.45 -7.15
C ALA A 84 9.15 -12.75 -7.91
N ALA A 85 10.02 -13.19 -8.84
CA ALA A 85 9.84 -14.44 -9.54
C ALA A 85 9.96 -15.64 -8.59
N ALA A 86 10.94 -15.63 -7.69
CA ALA A 86 11.12 -16.65 -6.67
C ALA A 86 9.94 -16.70 -5.68
N ALA A 87 9.44 -15.54 -5.25
CA ALA A 87 8.27 -15.47 -4.39
C ALA A 87 7.03 -16.08 -5.08
N ARG A 88 6.78 -15.74 -6.34
CA ARG A 88 5.68 -16.34 -7.13
C ARG A 88 5.84 -17.86 -7.30
N ALA A 89 7.06 -18.34 -7.58
CA ALA A 89 7.35 -19.77 -7.71
C ALA A 89 7.12 -20.53 -6.38
N ALA A 90 7.29 -19.87 -5.24
CA ALA A 90 7.00 -20.41 -3.92
C ALA A 90 5.51 -20.34 -3.52
N GLY A 91 4.62 -19.86 -4.40
CA GLY A 91 3.19 -19.75 -4.14
C GLY A 91 2.73 -18.35 -3.67
N GLY A 92 3.62 -17.37 -3.71
CA GLY A 92 3.37 -16.00 -3.25
C GLY A 92 3.61 -15.82 -1.73
N THR A 93 3.50 -14.59 -1.27
CA THR A 93 3.53 -14.26 0.16
C THR A 93 2.16 -14.54 0.76
N SER A 94 2.08 -15.41 1.78
CA SER A 94 0.80 -15.69 2.44
C SER A 94 0.26 -14.44 3.17
N ASP A 95 -1.07 -14.38 3.35
CA ASP A 95 -1.70 -13.31 4.11
C ASP A 95 -1.17 -13.23 5.56
N GLU A 96 -0.87 -14.37 6.17
CA GLU A 96 -0.29 -14.44 7.52
C GLU A 96 1.11 -13.81 7.57
N GLN A 97 2.01 -14.23 6.67
CA GLN A 97 3.36 -13.66 6.57
C GLN A 97 3.30 -12.16 6.25
N PHE A 98 2.48 -11.77 5.29
CA PHE A 98 2.29 -10.37 4.94
C PHE A 98 1.83 -9.53 6.14
N LEU A 99 0.82 -9.99 6.89
CA LEU A 99 0.32 -9.26 8.06
C LEU A 99 1.39 -9.10 9.14
N GLY A 100 2.23 -10.11 9.35
CA GLY A 100 3.36 -10.00 10.28
C GLY A 100 4.41 -8.97 9.82
N ASP A 101 4.73 -8.95 8.53
CA ASP A 101 5.67 -7.97 7.94
C ASP A 101 5.09 -6.54 7.98
N ALA A 102 3.80 -6.39 7.66
CA ALA A 102 3.10 -5.11 7.73
C ALA A 102 2.97 -4.59 9.16
N ALA A 103 2.76 -5.46 10.14
CA ALA A 103 2.76 -5.10 11.55
C ALA A 103 4.13 -4.58 12.00
N GLY A 104 5.21 -5.25 11.59
CA GLY A 104 6.56 -4.78 11.85
C GLY A 104 6.87 -3.42 11.22
N ALA A 105 6.44 -3.20 9.98
CA ALA A 105 6.58 -1.91 9.31
C ALA A 105 5.77 -0.80 10.01
N LEU A 106 4.55 -1.11 10.48
CA LEU A 106 3.69 -0.20 11.24
C LEU A 106 4.36 0.20 12.56
N ASP A 107 4.86 -0.77 13.32
CA ASP A 107 5.53 -0.53 14.61
C ASP A 107 6.82 0.26 14.42
N PHE A 108 7.60 -0.06 13.38
CA PHE A 108 8.79 0.69 13.02
C PHE A 108 8.46 2.15 12.68
N ALA A 109 7.51 2.40 11.77
CA ALA A 109 7.11 3.74 11.36
C ALA A 109 6.57 4.56 12.56
N ARG A 110 5.76 3.95 13.41
CA ARG A 110 5.18 4.59 14.60
C ARG A 110 6.21 4.96 15.65
N GLY A 111 7.27 4.16 15.77
CA GLY A 111 8.34 4.33 16.77
C GLY A 111 9.42 5.34 16.37
N LEU A 112 9.41 5.90 15.16
CA LEU A 112 10.42 6.85 14.72
C LEU A 112 10.29 8.19 15.48
N PRO A 113 11.41 8.80 15.92
CA PRO A 113 11.39 9.94 16.85
C PRO A 113 10.83 11.25 16.25
N TYR A 114 10.68 11.32 14.94
CA TYR A 114 10.21 12.50 14.20
C TYR A 114 8.79 12.33 13.65
N THR A 115 8.05 11.30 14.08
CA THR A 115 6.67 11.06 13.67
C THR A 115 5.67 11.46 14.75
N ASN A 116 4.44 11.74 14.35
CA ASN A 116 3.34 12.04 15.26
C ASN A 116 2.63 10.78 15.81
N GLY A 117 3.10 9.59 15.43
CA GLY A 117 2.54 8.30 15.82
C GLY A 117 1.35 7.83 14.99
N ARG A 118 0.83 8.65 14.06
CA ARG A 118 -0.23 8.25 13.13
C ARG A 118 0.38 7.65 11.87
N VAL A 119 -0.13 6.52 11.44
CA VAL A 119 0.41 5.77 10.31
C VAL A 119 -0.71 5.33 9.37
N ALA A 120 -0.67 5.79 8.12
CA ALA A 120 -1.50 5.26 7.05
C ALA A 120 -0.86 4.02 6.43
N VAL A 121 -1.64 3.22 5.71
CA VAL A 121 -1.15 2.22 4.77
C VAL A 121 -1.65 2.54 3.36
N ILE A 122 -0.77 2.46 2.38
CA ILE A 122 -1.11 2.56 0.96
C ILE A 122 -0.54 1.35 0.23
N GLY A 123 -1.27 0.86 -0.76
CA GLY A 123 -0.75 -0.18 -1.63
C GLY A 123 -1.27 -0.08 -3.05
N PHE A 124 -0.50 -0.65 -3.97
CA PHE A 124 -0.74 -0.59 -5.40
C PHE A 124 -0.89 -2.00 -5.97
N CYS A 125 -1.90 -2.28 -6.79
CA CYS A 125 -2.17 -3.60 -7.35
C CYS A 125 -2.31 -4.67 -6.26
N SER A 126 -1.43 -5.68 -6.20
CA SER A 126 -1.40 -6.64 -5.10
C SER A 126 -1.21 -5.97 -3.73
N GLY A 127 -0.42 -4.90 -3.67
CA GLY A 127 -0.28 -4.06 -2.48
C GLY A 127 -1.58 -3.36 -2.08
N GLY A 128 -2.45 -2.99 -3.05
CA GLY A 128 -3.79 -2.43 -2.77
C GLY A 128 -4.68 -3.45 -2.04
N ARG A 129 -4.73 -4.69 -2.53
CA ARG A 129 -5.38 -5.80 -1.81
C ARG A 129 -4.83 -5.96 -0.39
N GLN A 130 -3.51 -5.91 -0.28
CA GLN A 130 -2.81 -6.04 1.01
C GLN A 130 -3.10 -4.85 1.93
N ALA A 131 -3.20 -3.63 1.40
CA ALA A 131 -3.58 -2.45 2.19
C ALA A 131 -5.00 -2.59 2.76
N TYR A 132 -5.96 -3.06 1.96
CA TYR A 132 -7.30 -3.35 2.44
C TYR A 132 -7.30 -4.39 3.56
N LEU A 133 -6.60 -5.52 3.37
CA LEU A 133 -6.46 -6.58 4.38
C LEU A 133 -5.79 -6.05 5.66
N ALA A 134 -4.69 -5.31 5.53
CA ALA A 134 -4.00 -4.71 6.67
C ALA A 134 -4.88 -3.73 7.44
N GLY A 135 -5.67 -2.92 6.73
CA GLY A 135 -6.65 -2.01 7.35
C GLY A 135 -7.71 -2.71 8.17
N CYS A 136 -8.10 -3.94 7.79
CA CYS A 136 -9.04 -4.75 8.54
C CYS A 136 -8.39 -5.48 9.73
N ARG A 137 -7.11 -5.83 9.64
CA ARG A 137 -6.44 -6.72 10.60
C ARG A 137 -5.44 -6.03 11.52
N LEU A 138 -4.94 -4.86 11.16
CA LEU A 138 -3.96 -4.08 11.91
C LEU A 138 -4.52 -2.70 12.27
N LYS A 139 -3.85 -1.99 13.16
CA LYS A 139 -4.31 -0.68 13.68
C LYS A 139 -3.66 0.49 12.93
N PHE A 140 -3.85 0.53 11.61
CA PHE A 140 -3.54 1.72 10.83
C PHE A 140 -4.57 2.83 11.10
N ASP A 141 -4.15 4.09 10.96
CA ASP A 141 -4.99 5.26 11.18
C ASP A 141 -5.74 5.68 9.91
N ALA A 142 -5.27 5.24 8.73
CA ALA A 142 -5.91 5.43 7.43
C ALA A 142 -5.47 4.32 6.46
N VAL A 143 -6.33 4.01 5.48
CA VAL A 143 -6.09 2.97 4.48
C VAL A 143 -6.28 3.55 3.09
N ILE A 144 -5.37 3.26 2.16
CA ILE A 144 -5.46 3.69 0.77
C ILE A 144 -5.25 2.46 -0.13
N ASP A 145 -6.30 2.08 -0.84
CA ASP A 145 -6.29 1.01 -1.83
C ASP A 145 -6.23 1.59 -3.24
N CYS A 146 -5.08 1.43 -3.89
CA CYS A 146 -4.90 1.81 -5.28
C CYS A 146 -5.03 0.57 -6.17
N TRP A 147 -6.17 0.45 -6.86
CA TRP A 147 -6.52 -0.65 -7.78
C TRP A 147 -6.18 -2.05 -7.24
N GLY A 148 -6.51 -2.30 -5.98
CA GLY A 148 -6.30 -3.59 -5.33
C GLY A 148 -7.15 -4.69 -5.97
N GLY A 149 -6.49 -5.57 -6.73
CA GLY A 149 -7.14 -6.74 -7.29
C GLY A 149 -7.47 -7.79 -6.23
N ASN A 150 -8.51 -8.57 -6.46
CA ASN A 150 -8.90 -9.69 -5.58
C ASN A 150 -9.25 -9.30 -4.12
N VAL A 151 -9.63 -8.05 -3.85
CA VAL A 151 -10.31 -7.69 -2.59
C VAL A 151 -11.63 -8.48 -2.50
N MET A 152 -12.35 -8.56 -3.64
CA MET A 152 -13.56 -9.39 -3.85
C MET A 152 -13.18 -10.73 -4.51
N ALA A 153 -12.22 -11.47 -3.94
CA ALA A 153 -11.82 -12.76 -4.49
C ALA A 153 -12.99 -13.76 -4.52
N SER A 154 -13.18 -14.46 -5.64
CA SER A 154 -14.13 -15.56 -5.72
C SER A 154 -13.56 -16.81 -5.05
N PRO A 155 -14.40 -17.80 -4.68
CA PRO A 155 -13.93 -19.05 -4.07
C PRO A 155 -12.83 -19.75 -4.87
N GLU A 156 -12.86 -19.65 -6.21
CA GLU A 156 -11.88 -20.27 -7.11
C GLU A 156 -10.52 -19.54 -7.11
N GLN A 157 -10.49 -18.28 -6.64
CA GLN A 157 -9.27 -17.47 -6.51
C GLN A 157 -8.61 -17.64 -5.14
N LEU A 158 -9.32 -18.26 -4.18
CA LEU A 158 -8.77 -18.56 -2.85
C LEU A 158 -7.83 -19.75 -2.91
N ASN A 159 -6.81 -19.74 -2.06
CA ASN A 159 -5.82 -20.81 -1.95
C ASN A 159 -5.22 -20.84 -0.53
N ALA A 160 -4.27 -21.75 -0.29
CA ALA A 160 -3.67 -21.88 1.04
C ALA A 160 -2.92 -20.62 1.54
N ALA A 161 -2.35 -19.82 0.62
CA ALA A 161 -1.69 -18.57 0.97
C ALA A 161 -2.70 -17.43 1.21
N HIS A 162 -3.84 -17.47 0.53
CA HIS A 162 -4.93 -16.49 0.57
C HIS A 162 -6.26 -17.18 0.83
N PRO A 163 -6.50 -17.68 2.06
CA PRO A 163 -7.65 -18.56 2.33
C PRO A 163 -8.99 -17.82 2.44
N VAL A 164 -8.97 -16.51 2.64
CA VAL A 164 -10.17 -15.67 2.82
C VAL A 164 -10.07 -14.42 1.97
N ALA A 165 -11.15 -14.02 1.33
CA ALA A 165 -11.19 -12.77 0.59
C ALA A 165 -11.09 -11.57 1.55
N PRO A 166 -10.25 -10.56 1.30
CA PRO A 166 -10.14 -9.39 2.18
C PRO A 166 -11.46 -8.70 2.48
N ILE A 167 -12.42 -8.72 1.55
CA ILE A 167 -13.75 -8.14 1.73
C ILE A 167 -14.52 -8.74 2.92
N ASP A 168 -14.28 -10.02 3.25
CA ASP A 168 -14.96 -10.71 4.35
C ASP A 168 -14.52 -10.18 5.73
N PHE A 169 -13.39 -9.49 5.79
CA PHE A 169 -12.91 -8.81 7.00
C PHE A 169 -13.39 -7.36 7.12
N THR A 170 -14.23 -6.88 6.20
CA THR A 170 -14.77 -5.50 6.26
C THR A 170 -15.40 -5.13 7.61
N PRO A 171 -16.11 -6.02 8.33
CA PRO A 171 -16.61 -5.69 9.67
C PRO A 171 -15.54 -5.17 10.64
N ASP A 172 -14.29 -5.60 10.48
CA ASP A 172 -13.16 -5.23 11.34
C ASP A 172 -12.43 -3.96 10.88
N LEU A 173 -12.76 -3.39 9.71
CA LEU A 173 -12.16 -2.14 9.24
C LEU A 173 -12.55 -0.98 10.16
N HIS A 174 -11.57 -0.37 10.82
CA HIS A 174 -11.78 0.73 11.77
C HIS A 174 -11.37 2.09 11.21
N ALA A 175 -10.35 2.11 10.37
CA ALA A 175 -9.81 3.32 9.76
C ALA A 175 -10.63 3.75 8.54
N PRO A 176 -10.66 5.06 8.21
CA PRO A 176 -11.21 5.51 6.94
C PRO A 176 -10.42 4.92 5.76
N LEU A 177 -11.13 4.60 4.68
CA LEU A 177 -10.58 3.98 3.48
C LEU A 177 -10.73 4.92 2.28
N LEU A 178 -9.62 5.20 1.59
CA LEU A 178 -9.61 5.81 0.27
C LEU A 178 -9.39 4.72 -0.79
N GLY A 179 -10.23 4.69 -1.82
CA GLY A 179 -10.06 3.85 -3.00
C GLY A 179 -9.75 4.67 -4.25
N ILE A 180 -8.70 4.27 -4.98
CA ILE A 180 -8.25 4.88 -6.24
C ILE A 180 -8.29 3.82 -7.32
N PHE A 181 -9.17 3.95 -8.31
CA PHE A 181 -9.41 2.91 -9.31
C PHE A 181 -9.44 3.46 -10.72
N GLY A 182 -8.98 2.68 -11.70
CA GLY A 182 -9.16 2.94 -13.11
C GLY A 182 -10.55 2.48 -13.58
N GLY A 183 -11.24 3.31 -14.37
CA GLY A 183 -12.56 2.97 -14.91
C GLY A 183 -12.54 1.88 -15.97
N GLU A 184 -11.38 1.63 -16.58
CA GLU A 184 -11.13 0.62 -17.61
C GLU A 184 -10.27 -0.54 -17.10
N ASP A 185 -10.13 -0.66 -15.76
CA ASP A 185 -9.37 -1.74 -15.15
C ASP A 185 -10.12 -3.08 -15.30
N TYR A 186 -9.35 -4.15 -15.46
CA TYR A 186 -9.84 -5.53 -15.55
C TYR A 186 -9.82 -6.27 -14.20
N ASN A 187 -9.05 -5.76 -13.20
CA ASN A 187 -8.95 -6.34 -11.85
C ASN A 187 -8.37 -5.30 -10.86
N PRO A 188 -9.22 -4.61 -10.07
CA PRO A 188 -10.68 -4.81 -9.99
C PRO A 188 -11.42 -4.19 -11.17
N THR A 189 -12.46 -4.87 -11.65
CA THR A 189 -13.42 -4.29 -12.59
C THR A 189 -14.27 -3.22 -11.90
N ARG A 190 -14.83 -2.28 -12.66
CA ARG A 190 -15.79 -1.28 -12.13
C ARG A 190 -16.90 -1.94 -11.29
N ARG A 191 -17.40 -3.09 -11.73
CA ARG A 191 -18.44 -3.84 -11.00
C ARG A 191 -17.95 -4.33 -9.64
N GLN A 192 -16.71 -4.82 -9.55
CA GLN A 192 -16.12 -5.23 -8.26
C GLN A 192 -15.91 -4.04 -7.32
N VAL A 193 -15.52 -2.87 -7.85
CA VAL A 193 -15.44 -1.63 -7.06
C VAL A 193 -16.81 -1.25 -6.49
N GLU A 194 -17.87 -1.24 -7.30
CA GLU A 194 -19.24 -0.98 -6.85
C GLU A 194 -19.72 -1.98 -5.77
N MET A 195 -19.39 -3.26 -5.94
CA MET A 195 -19.72 -4.29 -4.94
C MET A 195 -18.95 -4.08 -3.63
N THR A 196 -17.70 -3.67 -3.70
CA THR A 196 -16.91 -3.32 -2.50
C THR A 196 -17.53 -2.13 -1.76
N GLU A 197 -17.96 -1.08 -2.49
CA GLU A 197 -18.68 0.06 -1.89
C GLU A 197 -19.98 -0.37 -1.20
N GLU A 198 -20.72 -1.31 -1.81
CA GLU A 198 -21.94 -1.83 -1.22
C GLU A 198 -21.68 -2.52 0.13
N VAL A 199 -20.64 -3.36 0.20
CA VAL A 199 -20.25 -4.03 1.45
C VAL A 199 -19.79 -3.02 2.50
N LEU A 200 -18.97 -2.02 2.14
CA LEU A 200 -18.54 -0.97 3.05
C LEU A 200 -19.74 -0.20 3.62
N ARG A 201 -20.72 0.13 2.78
CA ARG A 201 -21.95 0.82 3.18
C ARG A 201 -22.81 -0.04 4.12
N GLN A 202 -22.96 -1.33 3.82
CA GLN A 202 -23.71 -2.28 4.66
C GLN A 202 -23.11 -2.38 6.06
N HIS A 203 -21.80 -2.29 6.19
CA HIS A 203 -21.08 -2.30 7.47
C HIS A 203 -20.85 -0.91 8.08
N GLY A 204 -21.41 0.15 7.50
CA GLY A 204 -21.29 1.53 8.01
C GLY A 204 -19.88 2.05 8.08
N LYS A 205 -19.00 1.64 7.15
CA LYS A 205 -17.60 2.04 7.13
C LYS A 205 -17.41 3.44 6.51
N ALA A 206 -16.44 4.20 7.03
CA ALA A 206 -16.03 5.45 6.45
C ALA A 206 -15.14 5.18 5.23
N TYR A 207 -15.58 5.59 4.05
CA TYR A 207 -14.80 5.42 2.83
C TYR A 207 -15.07 6.54 1.82
N GLU A 208 -14.14 6.75 0.90
CA GLU A 208 -14.30 7.53 -0.31
C GLU A 208 -13.60 6.83 -1.48
N PHE A 209 -14.33 6.62 -2.59
CA PHE A 209 -13.82 5.96 -3.78
C PHE A 209 -13.82 6.91 -4.97
N HIS A 210 -12.71 6.90 -5.72
CA HIS A 210 -12.55 7.64 -6.95
C HIS A 210 -12.23 6.69 -8.10
N VAL A 211 -13.10 6.68 -9.11
CA VAL A 211 -12.93 5.91 -10.34
C VAL A 211 -12.60 6.87 -11.48
N PHE A 212 -11.45 6.69 -12.10
CA PHE A 212 -10.93 7.58 -13.14
C PHE A 212 -11.21 7.00 -14.52
N ASP A 213 -12.14 7.62 -15.25
CA ASP A 213 -12.47 7.23 -16.63
C ASP A 213 -11.24 7.43 -17.55
N GLY A 214 -11.05 6.52 -18.51
CA GLY A 214 -9.91 6.51 -19.42
C GLY A 214 -8.60 6.01 -18.80
N ALA A 215 -8.65 5.51 -17.57
CA ALA A 215 -7.53 4.91 -16.88
C ALA A 215 -7.76 3.40 -16.65
N GLY A 216 -6.73 2.61 -16.89
CA GLY A 216 -6.73 1.16 -16.62
C GLY A 216 -5.88 0.82 -15.39
N HIS A 217 -5.48 -0.45 -15.30
CA HIS A 217 -4.59 -0.92 -14.25
C HIS A 217 -3.24 -0.20 -14.27
N SER A 218 -2.67 0.10 -13.12
CA SER A 218 -1.34 0.75 -12.97
C SER A 218 -1.23 2.14 -13.61
N PHE A 219 -2.32 2.89 -13.76
CA PHE A 219 -2.31 4.17 -14.47
C PHE A 219 -1.46 5.28 -13.84
N MET A 220 -1.01 5.11 -12.61
CA MET A 220 -0.12 6.05 -11.91
C MET A 220 1.37 5.67 -12.01
N THR A 221 1.71 4.52 -12.58
CA THR A 221 3.07 4.02 -12.71
C THR A 221 3.71 4.57 -13.98
N THR A 222 4.77 5.37 -13.83
CA THR A 222 5.32 6.22 -14.91
C THR A 222 5.99 5.46 -16.06
N ASP A 223 6.45 4.26 -15.81
CA ASP A 223 7.12 3.37 -16.77
C ASP A 223 6.17 2.35 -17.42
N GLU A 224 4.89 2.39 -17.08
CA GLU A 224 3.87 1.50 -17.62
C GLU A 224 3.14 2.11 -18.83
N LEU A 225 2.76 1.26 -19.80
CA LEU A 225 1.99 1.68 -20.98
C LEU A 225 0.62 2.27 -20.63
N ASN A 226 0.11 1.94 -19.46
CA ASN A 226 -1.17 2.42 -18.95
C ASN A 226 -1.08 3.78 -18.25
N PHE A 227 0.10 4.37 -18.13
CA PHE A 227 0.27 5.67 -17.47
C PHE A 227 -0.64 6.75 -18.07
N ARG A 228 -1.36 7.45 -17.21
CA ARG A 228 -2.32 8.51 -17.59
C ARG A 228 -2.04 9.77 -16.78
N VAL A 229 -1.32 10.72 -17.38
CA VAL A 229 -0.83 11.94 -16.70
C VAL A 229 -1.93 12.68 -15.94
N LYS A 230 -3.05 12.99 -16.61
CA LYS A 230 -4.14 13.74 -16.01
C LYS A 230 -4.76 13.02 -14.80
N GLN A 231 -5.08 11.75 -14.97
CA GLN A 231 -5.69 10.95 -13.91
C GLN A 231 -4.69 10.72 -12.76
N THR A 232 -3.40 10.58 -13.06
CA THR A 232 -2.34 10.46 -12.04
C THR A 232 -2.24 11.70 -11.18
N VAL A 233 -2.25 12.90 -11.77
CA VAL A 233 -2.22 14.16 -11.01
C VAL A 233 -3.45 14.23 -10.10
N GLN A 234 -4.64 13.99 -10.63
CA GLN A 234 -5.88 14.00 -9.86
C GLN A 234 -5.90 12.96 -8.74
N ALA A 235 -5.37 11.75 -8.98
CA ALA A 235 -5.28 10.71 -7.97
C ALA A 235 -4.34 11.11 -6.82
N TRP A 236 -3.18 11.67 -7.14
CA TRP A 236 -2.26 12.18 -6.11
C TRP A 236 -2.88 13.32 -5.28
N ASP A 237 -3.64 14.23 -5.90
CA ASP A 237 -4.35 15.28 -5.17
C ASP A 237 -5.32 14.65 -4.13
N ARG A 238 -6.09 13.61 -4.53
CA ARG A 238 -6.98 12.89 -3.60
C ARG A 238 -6.24 12.18 -2.48
N ILE A 239 -5.10 11.55 -2.80
CA ILE A 239 -4.26 10.86 -1.81
C ILE A 239 -3.74 11.86 -0.77
N PHE A 240 -3.18 13.00 -1.20
CA PHE A 240 -2.64 13.97 -0.27
C PHE A 240 -3.71 14.71 0.53
N ASP A 241 -4.86 15.05 -0.06
CA ASP A 241 -6.01 15.59 0.67
C ASP A 241 -6.52 14.62 1.75
N PHE A 242 -6.53 13.33 1.46
CA PHE A 242 -6.92 12.29 2.43
C PHE A 242 -5.87 12.15 3.54
N MET A 243 -4.60 12.11 3.20
CA MET A 243 -3.50 12.04 4.17
C MET A 243 -3.50 13.25 5.12
N GLU A 244 -3.75 14.46 4.61
CA GLU A 244 -3.82 15.67 5.42
C GLU A 244 -4.95 15.60 6.45
N ARG A 245 -6.10 15.05 6.08
CA ARG A 245 -7.26 14.92 6.98
C ARG A 245 -7.13 13.79 8.01
N THR A 246 -6.26 12.81 7.77
CA THR A 246 -6.23 11.58 8.57
C THR A 246 -4.97 11.41 9.41
N VAL A 247 -3.79 11.71 8.88
CA VAL A 247 -2.52 11.42 9.55
C VAL A 247 -1.56 12.62 9.69
N ALA A 248 -1.86 13.78 9.10
CA ALA A 248 -1.02 14.97 9.29
C ALA A 248 -1.07 15.52 10.73
#